data_0258e13ef5654ad6a59536ebfc11ae4f
#
_entry.id   0258e13ef5654ad6a59536ebfc11ae4f
#
_cell.length_a   1.000
_cell.length_b   1.000
_cell.length_c   1.000
_cell.angle_alpha   90.00
_cell.angle_beta   90.00
_cell.angle_gamma   90.00
#
_symmetry.space_group_name_H-M   'P 1'
#
loop_
_entity.id
_entity.type
_entity.pdbx_description
1 polymer ?
#
loop_
_entity_poly.entity_id
_entity_poly.type
_entity_poly.pdbx_seq_one_letter_code
_entity_poly.pdbx_strand_id
1 'polypeptide(L)'
;RVEDWVEIKPFLFPARYSDGLEIEIQVNPEFGNHKDAQIQATKYAVVIGRLTTELRKDVETVWIHKGLKPFGGGNNNLLILTDWSAEHYEEQGILEETLVHEASHTSLDSYYSTSPDWINAQKRDCNFISTYAEENPEREDIAESYLPYMAIRYRPERISKLLKKKIEQAIP
;
A
#
# COMPACT_ATOMS: atom_id res chain seq x y z
N ARG A 1 12.83 5.72 13.16
CA ARG A 1 13.32 4.35 13.33
C ARG A 1 13.98 4.27 14.70
N VAL A 2 13.65 3.24 15.48
CA VAL A 2 14.38 2.92 16.71
C VAL A 2 15.68 2.24 16.28
N GLU A 3 16.82 2.68 16.82
CA GLU A 3 18.13 2.11 16.45
C GLU A 3 18.39 0.74 17.08
N ASP A 4 17.52 0.32 18.02
CA ASP A 4 17.66 -0.94 18.74
C ASP A 4 16.68 -1.99 18.23
N TRP A 5 17.15 -3.22 18.11
CA TRP A 5 16.31 -4.38 17.84
C TRP A 5 15.50 -4.75 19.08
N VAL A 6 14.19 -4.86 18.90
CA VAL A 6 13.25 -5.29 19.95
C VAL A 6 12.64 -6.62 19.55
N GLU A 7 12.79 -7.64 20.38
CA GLU A 7 12.12 -8.91 20.17
C GLU A 7 10.67 -8.80 20.67
N ILE A 8 9.73 -9.06 19.76
CA ILE A 8 8.29 -9.03 20.02
C ILE A 8 7.71 -10.41 19.72
N LYS A 9 6.79 -10.89 20.57
CA LYS A 9 6.00 -12.10 20.30
C LYS A 9 4.59 -11.69 19.87
N PRO A 10 4.35 -11.51 18.56
CA PRO A 10 3.05 -11.07 18.06
C PRO A 10 2.00 -12.16 18.18
N PHE A 11 0.72 -11.75 18.12
CA PHE A 11 -0.37 -12.65 17.80
C PHE A 11 -0.37 -12.92 16.31
N LEU A 12 -0.40 -14.19 15.90
CA LEU A 12 -0.30 -14.60 14.50
C LEU A 12 -1.67 -15.05 13.97
N PHE A 13 -2.05 -14.54 12.79
CA PHE A 13 -3.30 -14.87 12.12
C PHE A 13 -3.05 -15.11 10.63
N PRO A 14 -3.18 -16.35 10.13
CA PRO A 14 -3.09 -16.61 8.70
C PRO A 14 -4.34 -16.10 7.98
N ALA A 15 -4.16 -15.26 6.97
CA ALA A 15 -5.21 -14.80 6.07
C ALA A 15 -5.09 -15.53 4.73
N ARG A 16 -6.13 -16.28 4.34
CA ARG A 16 -6.18 -17.01 3.08
C ARG A 16 -7.18 -16.36 2.14
N TYR A 17 -6.79 -16.15 0.90
CA TYR A 17 -7.58 -15.47 -0.11
C TYR A 17 -8.05 -16.44 -1.20
N SER A 18 -9.12 -16.06 -1.91
CA SER A 18 -9.75 -16.91 -2.94
C SER A 18 -8.86 -17.21 -4.14
N ASP A 19 -7.82 -16.41 -4.37
CA ASP A 19 -6.81 -16.62 -5.42
C ASP A 19 -5.65 -17.53 -4.99
N GLY A 20 -5.72 -18.08 -3.78
CA GLY A 20 -4.75 -19.02 -3.23
C GLY A 20 -3.59 -18.36 -2.48
N LEU A 21 -3.51 -17.03 -2.45
CA LEU A 21 -2.50 -16.33 -1.65
C LEU A 21 -2.78 -16.50 -0.15
N GLU A 22 -1.71 -16.63 0.63
CA GLU A 22 -1.74 -16.65 2.08
C GLU A 22 -0.80 -15.56 2.61
N ILE A 23 -1.29 -14.75 3.53
CA ILE A 23 -0.53 -13.66 4.18
C ILE A 23 -0.58 -13.88 5.70
N GLU A 24 0.55 -13.83 6.37
CA GLU A 24 0.60 -13.88 7.82
C GLU A 24 0.39 -12.48 8.42
N ILE A 25 -0.65 -12.32 9.20
CA ILE A 25 -0.92 -11.07 9.93
C ILE A 25 -0.37 -11.18 11.34
N GLN A 26 0.55 -10.29 11.67
CA GLN A 26 1.27 -10.22 12.94
C GLN A 26 0.78 -8.99 13.71
N VAL A 27 0.01 -9.21 14.78
CA VAL A 27 -0.53 -8.14 15.60
C VAL A 27 0.30 -7.97 16.88
N ASN A 28 0.77 -6.75 17.12
CA ASN A 28 1.61 -6.44 18.28
C ASN A 28 0.88 -6.75 19.61
N PRO A 29 1.56 -7.30 20.62
CA PRO A 29 0.97 -7.61 21.94
C PRO A 29 0.36 -6.41 22.68
N GLU A 30 0.68 -5.19 22.28
CA GLU A 30 0.09 -3.96 22.84
C GLU A 30 -1.45 -3.86 22.68
N PHE A 31 -2.05 -4.70 21.84
CA PHE A 31 -3.52 -4.84 21.76
C PHE A 31 -4.09 -5.69 22.92
N GLY A 32 -3.26 -6.21 23.81
CA GLY A 32 -3.61 -6.76 25.10
C GLY A 32 -3.91 -8.26 25.11
N ASN A 33 -4.77 -8.75 24.22
CA ASN A 33 -5.16 -10.16 24.19
C ASN A 33 -5.49 -10.64 22.76
N HIS A 34 -5.56 -11.97 22.60
CA HIS A 34 -5.81 -12.61 21.31
C HIS A 34 -7.11 -12.16 20.63
N LYS A 35 -8.18 -11.92 21.40
CA LYS A 35 -9.48 -11.52 20.85
C LYS A 35 -9.43 -10.11 20.26
N ASP A 36 -8.83 -9.17 20.95
CA ASP A 36 -8.69 -7.79 20.49
C ASP A 36 -7.72 -7.71 19.30
N ALA A 37 -6.63 -8.49 19.36
CA ALA A 37 -5.71 -8.65 18.22
C ALA A 37 -6.42 -9.24 16.98
N GLN A 38 -7.28 -10.24 17.16
CA GLN A 38 -8.06 -10.85 16.06
C GLN A 38 -9.01 -9.86 15.39
N ILE A 39 -9.59 -8.93 16.13
CA ILE A 39 -10.44 -7.87 15.58
C ILE A 39 -9.63 -7.02 14.59
N GLN A 40 -8.43 -6.60 14.96
CA GLN A 40 -7.55 -5.83 14.09
C GLN A 40 -7.10 -6.65 12.88
N ALA A 41 -6.64 -7.87 13.10
CA ALA A 41 -6.24 -8.76 12.01
C ALA A 41 -7.36 -8.96 10.99
N THR A 42 -8.58 -9.24 11.45
CA THR A 42 -9.73 -9.44 10.58
C THR A 42 -10.09 -8.17 9.79
N LYS A 43 -10.07 -7.01 10.45
CA LYS A 43 -10.36 -5.71 9.82
C LYS A 43 -9.45 -5.48 8.61
N TYR A 44 -8.14 -5.56 8.81
CA TYR A 44 -7.18 -5.28 7.74
C TYR A 44 -7.08 -6.41 6.72
N ALA A 45 -7.24 -7.69 7.13
CA ALA A 45 -7.30 -8.81 6.19
C ALA A 45 -8.41 -8.63 5.15
N VAL A 46 -9.59 -8.15 5.56
CA VAL A 46 -10.73 -7.90 4.65
C VAL A 46 -10.41 -6.81 3.64
N VAL A 47 -9.79 -5.70 4.07
CA VAL A 47 -9.45 -4.60 3.15
C VAL A 47 -8.33 -5.02 2.19
N ILE A 48 -7.27 -5.66 2.70
CA ILE A 48 -6.18 -6.20 1.88
C ILE A 48 -6.70 -7.22 0.87
N GLY A 49 -7.69 -8.02 1.25
CA GLY A 49 -8.33 -8.98 0.34
C GLY A 49 -9.04 -8.36 -0.88
N ARG A 50 -9.33 -7.06 -0.85
CA ARG A 50 -9.91 -6.33 -1.99
C ARG A 50 -8.86 -5.84 -2.99
N LEU A 51 -7.61 -5.78 -2.59
CA LEU A 51 -6.51 -5.44 -3.49
C LEU A 51 -6.37 -6.50 -4.58
N THR A 52 -5.86 -6.10 -5.74
CA THR A 52 -5.58 -7.06 -6.82
C THR A 52 -4.53 -8.09 -6.40
N THR A 53 -4.55 -9.26 -7.03
CA THR A 53 -3.54 -10.30 -6.81
C THR A 53 -2.13 -9.77 -7.04
N GLU A 54 -1.93 -8.91 -8.05
CA GLU A 54 -0.64 -8.30 -8.36
C GLU A 54 -0.07 -7.46 -7.22
N LEU A 55 -0.92 -6.77 -6.46
CA LEU A 55 -0.51 -5.99 -5.30
C LEU A 55 -0.27 -6.84 -4.05
N ARG A 56 -0.84 -8.04 -3.98
CA ARG A 56 -0.74 -8.93 -2.82
C ARG A 56 0.31 -10.02 -2.96
N LYS A 57 0.77 -10.31 -4.19
CA LYS A 57 1.60 -11.49 -4.50
C LYS A 57 2.91 -11.55 -3.71
N ASP A 58 3.49 -10.41 -3.38
CA ASP A 58 4.76 -10.31 -2.66
C ASP A 58 4.58 -9.84 -1.21
N VAL A 59 3.34 -9.67 -0.74
CA VAL A 59 3.05 -9.40 0.67
C VAL A 59 3.04 -10.72 1.42
N GLU A 60 4.12 -11.02 2.11
CA GLU A 60 4.24 -12.22 2.96
C GLU A 60 3.67 -11.98 4.35
N THR A 61 3.92 -10.78 4.90
CA THR A 61 3.49 -10.41 6.25
C THR A 61 2.81 -9.05 6.30
N VAL A 62 1.93 -8.89 7.29
CA VAL A 62 1.33 -7.60 7.66
C VAL A 62 1.58 -7.36 9.13
N TRP A 63 2.27 -6.29 9.47
CA TRP A 63 2.55 -5.91 10.84
C TRP A 63 1.57 -4.84 11.31
N ILE A 64 0.82 -5.14 12.37
CA ILE A 64 -0.19 -4.24 12.92
C ILE A 64 0.25 -3.76 14.30
N HIS A 65 0.44 -2.45 14.42
CA HIS A 65 0.84 -1.75 15.63
C HIS A 65 -0.16 -0.62 15.95
N LYS A 66 -0.14 -0.16 17.19
CA LYS A 66 -0.67 1.17 17.52
C LYS A 66 0.34 2.21 17.08
N GLY A 67 -0.09 3.47 17.00
CA GLY A 67 0.81 4.58 16.75
C GLY A 67 0.28 5.61 15.76
N LEU A 68 0.87 6.80 15.86
CA LEU A 68 0.48 8.01 15.10
C LEU A 68 1.50 8.32 14.00
N LYS A 69 1.70 7.36 13.09
CA LYS A 69 2.55 7.53 11.90
C LYS A 69 1.86 6.92 10.68
N PRO A 70 2.14 7.39 9.46
CA PRO A 70 1.68 6.78 8.22
C PRO A 70 2.03 5.29 8.12
N PHE A 71 1.31 4.57 7.27
CA PHE A 71 1.63 3.20 6.91
C PHE A 71 2.99 3.10 6.23
N GLY A 72 3.43 1.89 5.94
CA GLY A 72 4.63 1.61 5.18
C GLY A 72 4.49 0.31 4.39
N GLY A 73 5.09 0.29 3.21
CA GLY A 73 5.23 -0.89 2.36
C GLY A 73 6.68 -1.16 2.00
N GLY A 74 6.94 -2.35 1.48
CA GLY A 74 8.25 -2.81 1.03
C GLY A 74 8.76 -4.04 1.79
N ASN A 75 9.82 -4.66 1.30
CA ASN A 75 10.44 -5.84 1.91
C ASN A 75 9.46 -6.98 2.25
N ASN A 76 8.54 -7.29 1.34
CA ASN A 76 7.50 -8.30 1.48
C ASN A 76 6.53 -8.05 2.65
N ASN A 77 6.39 -6.81 3.08
CA ASN A 77 5.65 -6.44 4.28
C ASN A 77 4.76 -5.21 4.08
N LEU A 78 3.63 -5.19 4.80
CA LEU A 78 2.85 -3.98 5.04
C LEU A 78 2.89 -3.64 6.52
N LEU A 79 3.26 -2.41 6.86
CA LEU A 79 3.25 -1.88 8.22
C LEU A 79 2.02 -1.00 8.42
N ILE A 80 1.19 -1.36 9.38
CA ILE A 80 -0.07 -0.69 9.71
C ILE A 80 0.01 -0.08 11.11
N LEU A 81 -0.28 1.21 11.22
CA LEU A 81 -0.35 1.98 12.46
C LEU A 81 -1.82 2.37 12.70
N THR A 82 -2.50 1.69 13.61
CA THR A 82 -3.96 1.75 13.73
C THR A 82 -4.50 3.10 14.20
N ASP A 83 -3.77 3.82 15.06
CA ASP A 83 -4.24 5.11 15.57
C ASP A 83 -4.19 6.17 14.46
N TRP A 84 -3.13 6.18 13.65
CA TRP A 84 -3.03 7.02 12.46
C TRP A 84 -4.10 6.67 11.42
N SER A 85 -4.32 5.37 11.20
CA SER A 85 -5.32 4.87 10.27
C SER A 85 -6.72 5.38 10.59
N ALA A 86 -7.12 5.31 11.87
CA ALA A 86 -8.44 5.75 12.30
C ALA A 86 -8.69 7.22 11.97
N GLU A 87 -7.74 8.10 12.29
CA GLU A 87 -7.88 9.55 12.14
C GLU A 87 -7.71 10.04 10.69
N HIS A 88 -6.83 9.40 9.91
CA HIS A 88 -6.40 9.95 8.62
C HIS A 88 -6.90 9.14 7.42
N TYR A 89 -7.11 7.83 7.56
CA TYR A 89 -7.48 7.00 6.43
C TYR A 89 -8.93 6.52 6.48
N GLU A 90 -9.39 6.09 7.66
CA GLU A 90 -10.74 5.54 7.81
C GLU A 90 -11.80 6.63 7.84
N GLU A 91 -11.59 7.70 8.62
CA GLU A 91 -12.52 8.85 8.65
C GLU A 91 -12.62 9.54 7.29
N GLN A 92 -11.54 9.57 6.53
CA GLN A 92 -11.52 10.16 5.18
C GLN A 92 -11.98 9.20 4.09
N GLY A 93 -12.17 7.91 4.39
CA GLY A 93 -12.58 6.88 3.45
C GLY A 93 -11.51 6.51 2.41
N ILE A 94 -10.23 6.69 2.73
CA ILE A 94 -9.10 6.46 1.82
C ILE A 94 -8.20 5.27 2.26
N LEU A 95 -8.67 4.45 3.19
CA LEU A 95 -7.89 3.31 3.70
C LEU A 95 -7.48 2.32 2.58
N GLU A 96 -8.38 2.04 1.65
CA GLU A 96 -8.11 1.10 0.55
C GLU A 96 -7.09 1.68 -0.43
N GLU A 97 -7.21 2.97 -0.75
CA GLU A 97 -6.28 3.71 -1.60
C GLU A 97 -4.87 3.74 -0.99
N THR A 98 -4.78 3.99 0.31
CA THR A 98 -3.48 3.95 1.03
C THR A 98 -2.85 2.56 0.98
N LEU A 99 -3.64 1.50 1.17
CA LEU A 99 -3.13 0.14 1.06
C LEU A 99 -2.73 -0.23 -0.38
N VAL A 100 -3.38 0.33 -1.40
CA VAL A 100 -2.91 0.21 -2.79
C VAL A 100 -1.53 0.82 -2.94
N HIS A 101 -1.29 2.01 -2.41
CA HIS A 101 0.00 2.69 -2.43
C HIS A 101 1.10 1.85 -1.75
N GLU A 102 0.89 1.44 -0.51
CA GLU A 102 1.88 0.66 0.25
C GLU A 102 2.16 -0.72 -0.36
N ALA A 103 1.12 -1.38 -0.87
CA ALA A 103 1.27 -2.66 -1.55
C ALA A 103 1.99 -2.51 -2.91
N SER A 104 1.92 -1.35 -3.55
CA SER A 104 2.72 -1.04 -4.75
C SER A 104 4.21 -1.03 -4.43
N HIS A 105 4.61 -0.41 -3.32
CA HIS A 105 6.00 -0.49 -2.84
C HIS A 105 6.46 -1.93 -2.61
N THR A 106 5.58 -2.77 -2.05
CA THR A 106 5.92 -4.15 -1.73
C THR A 106 6.02 -5.03 -2.98
N SER A 107 5.08 -4.87 -3.93
CA SER A 107 4.90 -5.84 -5.02
C SER A 107 5.29 -5.32 -6.41
N LEU A 108 5.60 -4.04 -6.56
CA LEU A 108 5.93 -3.47 -7.86
C LEU A 108 7.32 -2.85 -7.92
N ASP A 109 7.78 -2.15 -6.88
CA ASP A 109 9.05 -1.40 -6.92
C ASP A 109 10.25 -2.27 -7.27
N SER A 110 10.36 -3.45 -6.65
CA SER A 110 11.48 -4.36 -6.88
C SER A 110 11.60 -4.84 -8.33
N TYR A 111 10.50 -4.84 -9.07
CA TYR A 111 10.45 -5.30 -10.46
C TYR A 111 10.59 -4.15 -11.46
N TYR A 112 10.08 -2.97 -11.14
CA TYR A 112 9.86 -1.93 -12.12
C TYR A 112 10.62 -0.63 -11.85
N SER A 113 10.85 -0.21 -10.60
CA SER A 113 11.37 1.12 -10.29
C SER A 113 12.71 1.44 -10.94
N THR A 114 13.57 0.43 -11.11
CA THR A 114 14.87 0.56 -11.77
C THR A 114 14.89 -0.04 -13.18
N SER A 115 13.75 -0.48 -13.71
CA SER A 115 13.70 -1.08 -15.05
C SER A 115 13.95 -0.01 -16.12
N PRO A 116 14.65 -0.38 -17.21
CA PRO A 116 14.88 0.55 -18.32
C PRO A 116 13.59 1.10 -18.93
N ASP A 117 12.54 0.29 -18.97
CA ASP A 117 11.25 0.69 -19.53
C ASP A 117 10.59 1.78 -18.69
N TRP A 118 10.57 1.63 -17.36
CA TRP A 118 10.04 2.64 -16.44
C TRP A 118 10.86 3.93 -16.51
N ILE A 119 12.17 3.85 -16.40
CA ILE A 119 13.07 5.03 -16.47
C ILE A 119 12.93 5.76 -17.81
N ASN A 120 12.77 5.02 -18.91
CA ASN A 120 12.57 5.63 -20.23
C ASN A 120 11.17 6.27 -20.35
N ALA A 121 10.14 5.69 -19.69
CA ALA A 121 8.81 6.31 -19.61
C ALA A 121 8.89 7.63 -18.85
N GLN A 122 9.41 7.65 -17.63
CA GLN A 122 9.62 8.89 -16.85
C GLN A 122 10.31 10.01 -17.66
N LYS A 123 11.36 9.66 -18.41
CA LYS A 123 12.08 10.63 -19.26
C LYS A 123 11.26 11.16 -20.42
N ARG A 124 10.35 10.36 -20.99
CA ARG A 124 9.47 10.79 -22.09
C ARG A 124 8.32 11.65 -21.60
N ASP A 125 7.78 11.33 -20.44
CA ASP A 125 6.61 12.01 -19.89
C ASP A 125 6.93 13.44 -19.49
N CYS A 126 8.13 13.68 -18.95
CA CYS A 126 8.59 14.97 -18.42
C CYS A 126 7.67 15.55 -17.33
N ASN A 127 6.79 14.75 -16.76
CA ASN A 127 5.84 15.13 -15.70
C ASN A 127 5.68 13.97 -14.73
N PHE A 128 5.35 14.31 -13.48
CA PHE A 128 4.98 13.35 -12.45
C PHE A 128 3.55 13.55 -12.02
N ILE A 129 2.93 12.48 -11.51
CA ILE A 129 1.54 12.52 -11.06
C ILE A 129 1.35 13.42 -9.83
N SER A 130 2.38 13.54 -9.00
CA SER A 130 2.41 14.38 -7.80
C SER A 130 3.80 14.99 -7.59
N THR A 131 3.86 16.04 -6.77
CA THR A 131 5.13 16.64 -6.33
C THR A 131 5.97 15.64 -5.53
N TYR A 132 5.32 14.74 -4.78
CA TYR A 132 6.01 13.73 -3.99
C TYR A 132 6.71 12.69 -4.89
N ALA A 133 6.06 12.27 -5.97
CA ALA A 133 6.68 11.42 -6.99
C ALA A 133 7.85 12.14 -7.70
N GLU A 134 7.72 13.44 -8.00
CA GLU A 134 8.78 14.24 -8.61
C GLU A 134 10.01 14.37 -7.71
N GLU A 135 9.80 14.58 -6.41
CA GLU A 135 10.88 14.68 -5.42
C GLU A 135 11.55 13.33 -5.11
N ASN A 136 10.83 12.21 -5.32
CA ASN A 136 11.29 10.86 -4.99
C ASN A 136 11.05 9.85 -6.14
N PRO A 137 11.54 10.13 -7.37
CA PRO A 137 11.11 9.40 -8.57
C PRO A 137 11.46 7.91 -8.59
N GLU A 138 12.55 7.52 -7.92
CA GLU A 138 12.98 6.10 -7.87
C GLU A 138 12.17 5.27 -6.87
N ARG A 139 11.45 5.95 -5.97
CA ARG A 139 10.74 5.29 -4.88
C ARG A 139 9.23 5.46 -4.96
N GLU A 140 8.74 6.67 -5.23
CA GLU A 140 7.34 7.01 -5.05
C GLU A 140 6.54 7.04 -6.36
N ASP A 141 7.19 7.18 -7.50
CA ASP A 141 6.50 7.40 -8.76
C ASP A 141 5.60 6.22 -9.18
N ILE A 142 6.01 4.97 -8.95
CA ILE A 142 5.18 3.79 -9.21
C ILE A 142 3.97 3.77 -8.28
N ALA A 143 4.19 3.94 -6.97
CA ALA A 143 3.14 3.86 -5.97
C ALA A 143 2.10 4.97 -6.14
N GLU A 144 2.55 6.21 -6.41
CA GLU A 144 1.70 7.35 -6.70
C GLU A 144 0.93 7.21 -8.03
N SER A 145 1.55 6.60 -9.04
CA SER A 145 0.95 6.44 -10.37
C SER A 145 -0.02 5.26 -10.48
N TYR A 146 0.14 4.23 -9.66
CA TYR A 146 -0.63 2.99 -9.83
C TYR A 146 -2.13 3.17 -9.59
N LEU A 147 -2.54 3.88 -8.55
CA LEU A 147 -3.96 4.14 -8.29
C LEU A 147 -4.62 4.98 -9.39
N PRO A 148 -4.04 6.11 -9.82
CA PRO A 148 -4.54 6.86 -10.99
C PRO A 148 -4.61 6.03 -12.28
N TYR A 149 -3.62 5.19 -12.54
CA TYR A 149 -3.65 4.26 -13.66
C TYR A 149 -4.84 3.31 -13.59
N MET A 150 -5.07 2.67 -12.44
CA MET A 150 -6.20 1.78 -12.21
C MET A 150 -7.54 2.51 -12.39
N ALA A 151 -7.64 3.73 -11.89
CA ALA A 151 -8.83 4.54 -12.02
C ALA A 151 -9.17 4.85 -13.48
N ILE A 152 -8.19 5.26 -14.31
CA ILE A 152 -8.40 5.50 -15.75
C ILE A 152 -8.77 4.21 -16.47
N ARG A 153 -8.09 3.11 -16.17
CA ARG A 153 -8.26 1.87 -16.92
C ARG A 153 -9.57 1.15 -16.63
N TYR A 154 -10.01 1.17 -15.38
CA TYR A 154 -11.14 0.34 -14.94
C TYR A 154 -12.37 1.13 -14.51
N ARG A 155 -12.23 2.42 -14.21
CA ARG A 155 -13.32 3.29 -13.73
C ARG A 155 -13.29 4.70 -14.34
N PRO A 156 -13.10 4.84 -15.67
CA PRO A 156 -12.96 6.15 -16.31
C PRO A 156 -14.20 7.03 -16.12
N GLU A 157 -15.37 6.42 -15.89
CA GLU A 157 -16.64 7.13 -15.66
C GLU A 157 -16.70 7.83 -14.29
N ARG A 158 -15.83 7.45 -13.35
CA ARG A 158 -15.75 8.05 -12.01
C ARG A 158 -14.79 9.21 -11.92
N ILE A 159 -14.04 9.47 -12.98
CA ILE A 159 -13.00 10.49 -13.03
C ILE A 159 -13.50 11.69 -13.81
N SER A 160 -13.33 12.92 -13.27
CA SER A 160 -13.64 14.13 -14.03
C SER A 160 -12.76 14.24 -15.28
N LYS A 161 -13.27 14.85 -16.34
CA LYS A 161 -12.51 15.06 -17.58
C LYS A 161 -11.20 15.82 -17.34
N LEU A 162 -11.19 16.74 -16.38
CA LEU A 162 -10.00 17.52 -16.03
C LEU A 162 -8.94 16.63 -15.36
N LEU A 163 -9.37 15.81 -14.39
CA LEU A 163 -8.47 14.88 -13.68
C LEU A 163 -7.93 13.82 -14.63
N LYS A 164 -8.79 13.26 -15.49
CA LYS A 164 -8.37 12.31 -16.54
C LYS A 164 -7.27 12.88 -17.41
N LYS A 165 -7.43 14.12 -17.91
CA LYS A 165 -6.41 14.78 -18.70
C LYS A 165 -5.09 14.97 -17.96
N LYS A 166 -5.13 15.33 -16.67
CA LYS A 166 -3.91 15.47 -15.85
C LYS A 166 -3.19 14.13 -15.70
N ILE A 167 -3.93 13.06 -15.42
CA ILE A 167 -3.34 11.72 -15.27
C ILE A 167 -2.74 11.25 -16.61
N GLU A 168 -3.44 11.41 -17.73
CA GLU A 168 -2.95 11.06 -19.07
C GLU A 168 -1.71 11.87 -19.51
N GLN A 169 -1.44 13.00 -18.88
CA GLN A 169 -0.23 13.79 -19.11
C GLN A 169 0.96 13.35 -18.26
N ALA A 170 0.70 12.69 -17.13
CA ALA A 170 1.71 12.22 -16.18
C ALA A 170 2.00 10.72 -16.27
N ILE A 171 1.13 9.97 -16.93
CA ILE A 171 1.25 8.52 -17.14
C ILE A 171 0.87 8.26 -18.60
N PRO A 172 1.81 8.08 -19.51
CA PRO A 172 1.59 7.89 -20.94
C PRO A 172 0.94 6.54 -21.28
#